data_6cce8770ab5747aeffdfef0961e30c47
#
_entry.id   6cce8770ab5747aeffdfef0961e30c47
#
_cell.length_a   1.000
_cell.length_b   1.000
_cell.length_c   1.000
_cell.angle_alpha   90.00
_cell.angle_beta   90.00
_cell.angle_gamma   90.00
#
_symmetry.space_group_name_H-M   'P 1'
#
loop_
_entity.id
_entity.type
_entity.pdbx_description
1 polymer ?
#
loop_
_entity_poly.entity_id
_entity_poly.type
_entity_poly.pdbx_seq_one_letter_code
_entity_poly.pdbx_strand_id
1 'polypeptide(L)'
;MGSVGETTYSVPHEAQRIFQTEILANPLVPSLPSEIKDAGNLIHFSGNDLPSIPINWRLAESISALKAFEASMLNVLRSRKYHVPMSKVDINTDHASLYVMSPFLTKVVGKDGKEAKINVFDAGTMKDFGFPSTDLHNCAGQHRMLATNIYRTRDGRYYHCHGSMNPDPTLTALGLPAQGQDGDTYDSVVERVQKVVAGIDSRELDHRMNEEYKQAGTIAWTTEEFAATEHGKANAHVGLYSLSRIDGQTQPAAWWPESASMLSSASRPLAGLKVVDLTRVIAAPSITRGLAEMGASVMRITTPKVTDMSGLHQDLNWGKWNAHLDLKSEEGREVLRGLIREADVVVEGYRPGAMERNGFGREAIFELVRERGRGIIHVRENCYGWNGPWKHRSGWQQISDAVSGHQLVSARSPEAVVLIVSQCCGVSMKFGQAMGNDEAVTPVFPNSDYCTGVIGCAAVLHALIRRAEEGGSYGIDAALNYYSQWLTNSVGEYPPPIWSDLRQRHGDPVFRHYHNMGYTLPAMFALLEENVSETLYRPEFFERRVSKAVGREFVQVKPVARFADGVELGYSVGTRGNGVDPARWPKDLRTEIVA
;
A
#
# COMPACT_ATOMS: atom_id res chain seq x y z
N MET A 1 -46.05 -17.51 11.30
CA MET A 1 -44.74 -17.04 11.76
C MET A 1 -43.78 -17.36 10.64
N GLY A 2 -43.55 -16.40 9.75
CA GLY A 2 -42.61 -16.59 8.64
C GLY A 2 -41.18 -16.45 9.18
N SER A 3 -40.34 -17.45 8.93
CA SER A 3 -38.91 -17.36 9.15
C SER A 3 -38.35 -16.27 8.24
N VAL A 4 -37.91 -15.17 8.85
CA VAL A 4 -37.00 -14.25 8.18
C VAL A 4 -35.75 -15.07 7.88
N GLY A 5 -35.49 -15.36 6.61
CA GLY A 5 -34.32 -16.08 6.20
C GLY A 5 -33.08 -15.38 6.72
N GLU A 6 -32.28 -16.05 7.54
CA GLU A 6 -30.92 -15.64 7.86
C GLU A 6 -30.18 -15.52 6.54
N THR A 7 -29.91 -14.30 6.10
CA THR A 7 -28.97 -14.06 5.00
C THR A 7 -27.60 -14.54 5.50
N THR A 8 -27.19 -15.72 5.05
CA THR A 8 -25.86 -16.26 5.34
C THR A 8 -24.81 -15.27 4.84
N TYR A 9 -23.83 -14.91 5.68
CA TYR A 9 -22.71 -14.05 5.30
C TYR A 9 -21.93 -14.63 4.13
N SER A 10 -21.52 -13.79 3.19
CA SER A 10 -20.70 -14.20 2.05
C SER A 10 -19.68 -13.10 1.72
N VAL A 11 -18.39 -13.44 1.82
CA VAL A 11 -17.27 -12.55 1.47
C VAL A 11 -17.38 -12.01 0.03
N PRO A 12 -17.63 -12.84 -1.02
CA PRO A 12 -17.86 -12.35 -2.37
C PRO A 12 -19.03 -11.37 -2.48
N HIS A 13 -20.15 -11.67 -1.83
CA HIS A 13 -21.34 -10.80 -1.86
C HIS A 13 -21.08 -9.45 -1.17
N GLU A 14 -20.41 -9.48 0.00
CA GLU A 14 -20.05 -8.25 0.71
C GLU A 14 -18.99 -7.44 -0.07
N ALA A 15 -18.03 -8.08 -0.72
CA ALA A 15 -17.07 -7.41 -1.60
C ALA A 15 -17.78 -6.68 -2.74
N GLN A 16 -18.79 -7.30 -3.36
CA GLN A 16 -19.61 -6.68 -4.40
C GLN A 16 -20.39 -5.49 -3.85
N ARG A 17 -21.03 -5.64 -2.67
CA ARG A 17 -21.75 -4.55 -2.02
C ARG A 17 -20.83 -3.36 -1.74
N ILE A 18 -19.66 -3.61 -1.11
CA ILE A 18 -18.68 -2.56 -0.80
C ILE A 18 -18.21 -1.88 -2.08
N PHE A 19 -17.90 -2.63 -3.12
CA PHE A 19 -17.48 -2.06 -4.40
C PHE A 19 -18.55 -1.12 -4.98
N GLN A 20 -19.81 -1.53 -5.00
CA GLN A 20 -20.88 -0.75 -5.60
C GLN A 20 -21.28 0.46 -4.75
N THR A 21 -21.40 0.28 -3.42
CA THR A 21 -21.93 1.34 -2.54
C THR A 21 -20.83 2.24 -1.97
N GLU A 22 -19.68 1.66 -1.56
CA GLU A 22 -18.66 2.38 -0.83
C GLU A 22 -17.50 2.87 -1.71
N ILE A 23 -17.52 2.50 -3.01
CA ILE A 23 -16.56 3.01 -4.01
C ILE A 23 -17.30 3.72 -5.14
N LEU A 24 -18.10 3.01 -5.94
CA LEU A 24 -18.71 3.59 -7.15
C LEU A 24 -19.80 4.62 -6.85
N ALA A 25 -20.52 4.49 -5.75
CA ALA A 25 -21.56 5.42 -5.31
C ALA A 25 -21.10 6.35 -4.16
N ASN A 26 -19.86 6.25 -3.69
CA ASN A 26 -19.37 7.08 -2.59
C ASN A 26 -19.12 8.52 -3.06
N PRO A 27 -19.79 9.52 -2.47
CA PRO A 27 -19.69 10.92 -2.88
C PRO A 27 -18.32 11.55 -2.61
N LEU A 28 -17.49 10.93 -1.76
CA LEU A 28 -16.13 11.38 -1.47
C LEU A 28 -15.11 10.91 -2.52
N VAL A 29 -15.45 9.94 -3.35
CA VAL A 29 -14.58 9.54 -4.47
C VAL A 29 -14.67 10.61 -5.56
N PRO A 30 -13.54 11.06 -6.16
CA PRO A 30 -13.57 12.05 -7.24
C PRO A 30 -14.50 11.64 -8.38
N SER A 31 -15.06 12.62 -9.08
CA SER A 31 -15.98 12.37 -10.21
C SER A 31 -15.40 11.36 -11.19
N LEU A 32 -15.96 10.15 -11.19
CA LEU A 32 -15.53 9.02 -12.00
C LEU A 32 -16.04 9.15 -13.44
N PRO A 33 -15.38 8.49 -14.42
CA PRO A 33 -15.90 8.40 -15.78
C PRO A 33 -17.34 7.88 -15.84
N SER A 34 -18.16 8.37 -16.74
CA SER A 34 -19.59 8.02 -16.86
C SER A 34 -19.82 6.52 -17.01
N GLU A 35 -18.92 5.82 -17.72
CA GLU A 35 -19.03 4.38 -18.02
C GLU A 35 -18.54 3.48 -16.86
N ILE A 36 -18.09 4.06 -15.75
CA ILE A 36 -17.54 3.26 -14.64
C ILE A 36 -18.56 2.29 -14.05
N LYS A 37 -19.83 2.68 -14.03
CA LYS A 37 -20.92 1.80 -13.54
C LYS A 37 -21.13 0.60 -14.47
N ASP A 38 -21.06 0.83 -15.80
CA ASP A 38 -21.18 -0.25 -16.79
C ASP A 38 -19.98 -1.20 -16.68
N ALA A 39 -18.77 -0.66 -16.52
CA ALA A 39 -17.57 -1.47 -16.23
C ALA A 39 -17.72 -2.26 -14.92
N GLY A 40 -18.26 -1.64 -13.88
CA GLY A 40 -18.51 -2.27 -12.59
C GLY A 40 -19.53 -3.41 -12.65
N ASN A 41 -20.54 -3.31 -13.49
CA ASN A 41 -21.53 -4.37 -13.69
C ASN A 41 -20.94 -5.63 -14.38
N LEU A 42 -19.74 -5.53 -14.93
CA LEU A 42 -19.02 -6.65 -15.55
C LEU A 42 -18.10 -7.36 -14.58
N ILE A 43 -17.98 -6.90 -13.34
CA ILE A 43 -17.18 -7.54 -12.30
C ILE A 43 -17.99 -8.68 -11.67
N HIS A 44 -17.35 -9.83 -11.58
CA HIS A 44 -17.86 -11.01 -10.89
C HIS A 44 -16.93 -11.36 -9.72
N PHE A 45 -17.50 -11.48 -8.53
CA PHE A 45 -16.77 -11.93 -7.34
C PHE A 45 -17.03 -13.40 -7.08
N SER A 46 -15.96 -14.12 -6.74
CA SER A 46 -15.99 -15.53 -6.36
C SER A 46 -15.06 -15.78 -5.17
N GLY A 47 -15.11 -16.94 -4.59
CA GLY A 47 -14.30 -17.33 -3.42
C GLY A 47 -15.14 -18.02 -2.36
N ASN A 48 -14.57 -18.24 -1.19
CA ASN A 48 -15.30 -18.81 -0.07
C ASN A 48 -16.22 -17.78 0.59
N ASP A 49 -17.35 -18.27 1.09
CA ASP A 49 -18.33 -17.39 1.78
C ASP A 49 -17.80 -16.90 3.12
N LEU A 50 -17.04 -17.71 3.85
CA LEU A 50 -16.48 -17.35 5.13
C LEU A 50 -15.06 -16.79 5.01
N PRO A 51 -14.71 -15.77 5.81
CA PRO A 51 -13.36 -15.21 5.82
C PRO A 51 -12.33 -16.21 6.35
N SER A 52 -11.09 -16.10 5.84
CA SER A 52 -9.99 -17.02 6.15
C SER A 52 -8.95 -16.44 7.11
N ILE A 53 -8.79 -15.13 7.19
CA ILE A 53 -7.72 -14.48 7.98
C ILE A 53 -8.29 -14.00 9.31
N PRO A 54 -7.77 -14.45 10.48
CA PRO A 54 -8.33 -14.10 11.79
C PRO A 54 -7.95 -12.67 12.23
N ILE A 55 -8.49 -11.70 11.50
CA ILE A 55 -8.49 -10.27 11.82
C ILE A 55 -9.95 -9.81 11.78
N ASN A 56 -10.38 -8.98 12.73
CA ASN A 56 -11.77 -8.54 12.84
C ASN A 56 -12.25 -7.64 11.70
N TRP A 57 -11.33 -7.05 10.95
CA TRP A 57 -11.61 -6.18 9.81
C TRP A 57 -11.87 -6.98 8.54
N ARG A 58 -12.79 -6.52 7.71
CA ARG A 58 -13.15 -7.13 6.42
C ARG A 58 -12.07 -6.89 5.36
N LEU A 59 -10.87 -7.45 5.58
CA LEU A 59 -9.71 -7.21 4.71
C LEU A 59 -9.87 -7.87 3.34
N ALA A 60 -10.42 -9.09 3.27
CA ALA A 60 -10.64 -9.79 2.02
C ALA A 60 -11.59 -9.03 1.11
N GLU A 61 -12.68 -8.53 1.68
CA GLU A 61 -13.69 -7.72 0.98
C GLU A 61 -13.11 -6.40 0.51
N SER A 62 -12.34 -5.71 1.37
CA SER A 62 -11.74 -4.42 1.04
C SER A 62 -10.78 -4.50 -0.14
N ILE A 63 -9.82 -5.43 -0.11
CA ILE A 63 -8.86 -5.58 -1.20
C ILE A 63 -9.53 -6.06 -2.49
N SER A 64 -10.54 -6.94 -2.39
CA SER A 64 -11.29 -7.41 -3.56
C SER A 64 -12.08 -6.28 -4.22
N ALA A 65 -12.75 -5.44 -3.44
CA ALA A 65 -13.47 -4.27 -3.95
C ALA A 65 -12.53 -3.24 -4.59
N LEU A 66 -11.34 -3.02 -4.03
CA LEU A 66 -10.33 -2.13 -4.61
C LEU A 66 -9.73 -2.70 -5.90
N LYS A 67 -9.47 -4.01 -5.98
CA LYS A 67 -9.02 -4.67 -7.24
C LYS A 67 -10.12 -4.63 -8.30
N ALA A 68 -11.38 -4.71 -7.93
CA ALA A 68 -12.51 -4.50 -8.83
C ALA A 68 -12.58 -3.06 -9.36
N PHE A 69 -12.32 -2.07 -8.51
CA PHE A 69 -12.24 -0.67 -8.92
C PHE A 69 -11.09 -0.43 -9.91
N GLU A 70 -9.90 -0.93 -9.62
CA GLU A 70 -8.75 -0.88 -10.51
C GLU A 70 -9.04 -1.51 -11.87
N ALA A 71 -9.64 -2.71 -11.88
CA ALA A 71 -10.02 -3.42 -13.10
C ALA A 71 -11.11 -2.69 -13.91
N SER A 72 -12.09 -2.07 -13.22
CA SER A 72 -13.12 -1.26 -13.86
C SER A 72 -12.55 -0.01 -14.52
N MET A 73 -11.62 0.68 -13.86
CA MET A 73 -10.89 1.82 -14.45
C MET A 73 -10.07 1.40 -15.66
N LEU A 74 -9.43 0.23 -15.61
CA LEU A 74 -8.70 -0.32 -16.76
C LEU A 74 -9.63 -0.65 -17.93
N ASN A 75 -10.82 -1.21 -17.68
CA ASN A 75 -11.85 -1.45 -18.70
C ASN A 75 -12.27 -0.16 -19.40
N VAL A 76 -12.54 0.91 -18.63
CA VAL A 76 -12.88 2.22 -19.20
C VAL A 76 -11.74 2.76 -20.06
N LEU A 77 -10.49 2.71 -19.56
CA LEU A 77 -9.31 3.14 -20.33
C LEU A 77 -9.19 2.36 -21.65
N ARG A 78 -9.33 1.04 -21.58
CA ARG A 78 -9.26 0.15 -22.77
C ARG A 78 -10.33 0.50 -23.80
N SER A 79 -11.57 0.69 -23.34
CA SER A 79 -12.67 1.06 -24.22
C SER A 79 -12.42 2.40 -24.92
N ARG A 80 -11.92 3.40 -24.19
CA ARG A 80 -11.67 4.74 -24.74
C ARG A 80 -10.44 4.82 -25.62
N LYS A 81 -9.33 4.18 -25.22
CA LYS A 81 -8.08 4.25 -25.99
C LYS A 81 -8.07 3.32 -27.21
N TYR A 82 -8.59 2.12 -27.08
CA TYR A 82 -8.48 1.07 -28.11
C TYR A 82 -9.81 0.78 -28.83
N HIS A 83 -10.90 1.45 -28.43
CA HIS A 83 -12.23 1.28 -29.03
C HIS A 83 -12.72 -0.18 -28.99
N VAL A 84 -12.39 -0.90 -27.91
CA VAL A 84 -12.84 -2.29 -27.68
C VAL A 84 -13.99 -2.32 -26.68
N PRO A 85 -14.89 -3.31 -26.75
CA PRO A 85 -15.89 -3.54 -25.71
C PRO A 85 -15.22 -3.78 -24.36
N MET A 86 -15.88 -3.38 -23.28
CA MET A 86 -15.45 -3.73 -21.93
C MET A 86 -15.61 -5.22 -21.68
N SER A 87 -14.66 -5.82 -20.97
CA SER A 87 -14.59 -7.24 -20.70
C SER A 87 -15.22 -7.59 -19.35
N LYS A 88 -15.79 -8.79 -19.24
CA LYS A 88 -16.07 -9.39 -17.93
C LYS A 88 -14.77 -9.64 -17.18
N VAL A 89 -14.80 -9.42 -15.86
CA VAL A 89 -13.63 -9.61 -14.99
C VAL A 89 -14.03 -10.44 -13.77
N ASP A 90 -13.27 -11.50 -13.50
CA ASP A 90 -13.40 -12.30 -12.29
C ASP A 90 -12.40 -11.83 -11.24
N ILE A 91 -12.87 -11.63 -10.00
CA ILE A 91 -12.09 -11.37 -8.80
C ILE A 91 -12.39 -12.47 -7.79
N ASN A 92 -11.41 -13.33 -7.51
CA ASN A 92 -11.56 -14.31 -6.43
C ASN A 92 -11.07 -13.68 -5.12
N THR A 93 -11.91 -13.66 -4.09
CA THR A 93 -11.66 -12.97 -2.82
C THR A 93 -10.56 -13.64 -1.98
N ASP A 94 -10.43 -14.96 -2.05
CA ASP A 94 -9.33 -15.69 -1.40
C ASP A 94 -7.99 -15.33 -2.08
N HIS A 95 -7.97 -15.32 -3.41
CA HIS A 95 -6.81 -14.90 -4.18
C HIS A 95 -6.43 -13.42 -3.91
N ALA A 96 -7.42 -12.53 -3.87
CA ALA A 96 -7.20 -11.12 -3.57
C ALA A 96 -6.57 -10.92 -2.18
N SER A 97 -6.95 -11.73 -1.20
CA SER A 97 -6.37 -11.70 0.15
C SER A 97 -4.86 -11.97 0.16
N LEU A 98 -4.35 -12.77 -0.79
CA LEU A 98 -2.91 -13.04 -0.90
C LEU A 98 -2.10 -11.83 -1.36
N TYR A 99 -2.73 -10.86 -2.01
CA TYR A 99 -2.06 -9.68 -2.54
C TYR A 99 -1.37 -8.85 -1.45
N VAL A 100 -2.02 -8.70 -0.28
CA VAL A 100 -1.48 -7.93 0.84
C VAL A 100 -0.37 -8.66 1.61
N MET A 101 -0.17 -9.95 1.36
CA MET A 101 0.89 -10.76 1.96
C MET A 101 1.88 -11.30 0.93
N SER A 102 1.79 -10.87 -0.32
CA SER A 102 2.57 -11.40 -1.45
C SER A 102 4.09 -11.48 -1.22
N PRO A 103 4.78 -10.51 -0.56
CA PRO A 103 6.21 -10.59 -0.35
C PRO A 103 6.63 -11.76 0.57
N PHE A 104 5.75 -12.19 1.46
CA PHE A 104 6.00 -13.29 2.39
C PHE A 104 5.67 -14.68 1.80
N LEU A 105 4.99 -14.70 0.64
CA LEU A 105 4.58 -15.92 -0.05
C LEU A 105 5.52 -16.29 -1.20
N THR A 106 6.43 -15.40 -1.59
CA THR A 106 7.39 -15.64 -2.66
C THR A 106 8.32 -16.79 -2.32
N LYS A 107 8.50 -17.71 -3.29
CA LYS A 107 9.49 -18.80 -3.20
C LYS A 107 10.48 -18.69 -4.35
N VAL A 108 11.69 -19.18 -4.13
CA VAL A 108 12.72 -19.34 -5.17
C VAL A 108 12.76 -20.79 -5.62
N VAL A 109 12.85 -21.01 -6.92
CA VAL A 109 13.05 -22.35 -7.49
C VAL A 109 14.55 -22.63 -7.58
N GLY A 110 15.00 -23.67 -6.88
CA GLY A 110 16.39 -24.15 -6.90
C GLY A 110 16.75 -24.81 -8.24
N LYS A 111 18.04 -25.02 -8.47
CA LYS A 111 18.54 -25.73 -9.68
C LYS A 111 18.03 -27.15 -9.79
N ASP A 112 17.64 -27.76 -8.68
CA ASP A 112 17.02 -29.08 -8.59
C ASP A 112 15.49 -29.07 -8.82
N GLY A 113 14.93 -27.90 -9.14
CA GLY A 113 13.50 -27.67 -9.35
C GLY A 113 12.67 -27.56 -8.06
N LYS A 114 13.28 -27.67 -6.88
CA LYS A 114 12.59 -27.54 -5.60
C LYS A 114 12.35 -26.08 -5.25
N GLU A 115 11.19 -25.83 -4.63
CA GLU A 115 10.78 -24.52 -4.15
C GLU A 115 11.26 -24.31 -2.71
N ALA A 116 11.91 -23.17 -2.45
CA ALA A 116 12.32 -22.75 -1.11
C ALA A 116 11.62 -21.43 -0.74
N LYS A 117 11.00 -21.37 0.46
CA LYS A 117 10.45 -20.13 1.01
C LYS A 117 11.58 -19.10 1.21
N ILE A 118 11.33 -17.85 0.87
CA ILE A 118 12.25 -16.75 1.13
C ILE A 118 11.99 -16.21 2.53
N ASN A 119 13.02 -16.18 3.37
CA ASN A 119 12.96 -15.42 4.60
C ASN A 119 13.36 -13.96 4.31
N VAL A 120 12.37 -13.09 4.14
CA VAL A 120 12.57 -11.68 3.78
C VAL A 120 13.32 -10.86 4.86
N PHE A 121 13.41 -11.39 6.08
CA PHE A 121 14.13 -10.76 7.19
C PHE A 121 15.57 -11.28 7.35
N ASP A 122 15.96 -12.31 6.61
CA ASP A 122 17.32 -12.84 6.63
C ASP A 122 18.15 -12.24 5.49
N ALA A 123 19.05 -11.31 5.86
CA ALA A 123 19.92 -10.62 4.90
C ALA A 123 20.86 -11.57 4.14
N GLY A 124 21.27 -12.69 4.74
CA GLY A 124 22.10 -13.72 4.10
C GLY A 124 21.34 -14.40 2.97
N THR A 125 20.17 -14.94 3.28
CA THR A 125 19.26 -15.56 2.31
C THR A 125 18.90 -14.60 1.19
N MET A 126 18.56 -13.35 1.51
CA MET A 126 18.23 -12.34 0.51
C MET A 126 19.41 -12.03 -0.42
N LYS A 127 20.63 -11.93 0.10
CA LYS A 127 21.85 -11.75 -0.71
C LYS A 127 22.07 -12.91 -1.66
N ASP A 128 21.92 -14.16 -1.18
CA ASP A 128 22.10 -15.37 -1.99
C ASP A 128 21.08 -15.48 -3.13
N PHE A 129 19.91 -14.86 -2.95
CA PHE A 129 18.87 -14.76 -3.97
C PHE A 129 18.98 -13.51 -4.86
N GLY A 130 20.04 -12.71 -4.73
CA GLY A 130 20.31 -11.58 -5.61
C GLY A 130 19.76 -10.24 -5.11
N PHE A 131 19.35 -10.16 -3.84
CA PHE A 131 18.84 -8.94 -3.20
C PHE A 131 19.71 -8.57 -2.00
N PRO A 132 20.92 -8.03 -2.21
CA PRO A 132 21.83 -7.67 -1.12
C PRO A 132 21.18 -6.62 -0.20
N SER A 133 21.51 -6.71 1.10
CA SER A 133 20.97 -5.78 2.09
C SER A 133 21.35 -4.34 1.75
N THR A 134 20.38 -3.46 1.86
CA THR A 134 20.49 -2.00 1.75
C THR A 134 20.25 -1.33 3.11
N ASP A 135 20.26 -2.10 4.20
CA ASP A 135 20.14 -1.59 5.56
C ASP A 135 21.46 -0.95 6.02
N LEU A 136 21.45 0.36 6.21
CA LEU A 136 22.59 1.15 6.68
C LEU A 136 22.61 1.30 8.22
N HIS A 137 21.56 0.82 8.91
CA HIS A 137 21.32 1.14 10.30
C HIS A 137 21.10 -0.08 11.20
N ASN A 138 21.35 -1.30 10.71
CA ASN A 138 21.13 -2.54 11.44
C ASN A 138 19.71 -2.62 12.09
N CYS A 139 18.68 -2.35 11.30
CA CYS A 139 17.29 -2.31 11.78
C CYS A 139 16.79 -3.66 12.30
N ALA A 140 17.37 -4.77 11.86
CA ALA A 140 16.99 -6.13 12.25
C ALA A 140 17.50 -6.57 13.63
N GLY A 141 18.38 -5.81 14.27
CA GLY A 141 18.84 -6.12 15.65
C GLY A 141 17.68 -6.09 16.65
N GLN A 142 17.58 -7.09 17.55
CA GLN A 142 16.46 -7.27 18.50
C GLN A 142 16.06 -5.97 19.22
N HIS A 143 17.01 -5.29 19.85
CA HIS A 143 16.77 -4.02 20.54
C HIS A 143 16.26 -2.92 19.60
N ARG A 144 16.81 -2.83 18.39
CA ARG A 144 16.50 -1.81 17.41
C ARG A 144 15.15 -2.06 16.74
N MET A 145 14.81 -3.33 16.51
CA MET A 145 13.52 -3.74 15.94
C MET A 145 12.37 -3.39 16.89
N LEU A 146 12.57 -3.50 18.21
CA LEU A 146 11.58 -3.18 19.24
C LEU A 146 11.41 -1.67 19.50
N ALA A 147 12.19 -0.80 18.84
CA ALA A 147 11.84 0.61 18.70
C ALA A 147 10.56 0.83 17.85
N THR A 148 10.11 -0.21 17.12
CA THR A 148 8.83 -0.26 16.41
C THR A 148 7.88 -1.18 17.17
N ASN A 149 7.07 -0.62 18.04
CA ASN A 149 6.09 -1.36 18.85
C ASN A 149 5.14 -0.42 19.59
N ILE A 150 4.07 -0.97 20.17
CA ILE A 150 3.11 -0.23 20.99
C ILE A 150 3.48 -0.40 22.47
N TYR A 151 3.51 0.72 23.19
CA TYR A 151 3.82 0.78 24.61
C TYR A 151 2.80 1.63 25.35
N ARG A 152 2.56 1.31 26.64
CA ARG A 152 1.64 2.05 27.51
C ARG A 152 2.36 3.23 28.15
N THR A 153 1.80 4.43 28.02
CA THR A 153 2.33 5.68 28.56
C THR A 153 1.88 5.93 30.02
N ARG A 154 2.49 6.93 30.68
CA ARG A 154 2.21 7.32 32.06
C ARG A 154 0.72 7.65 32.31
N ASP A 155 0.08 8.31 31.38
CA ASP A 155 -1.35 8.67 31.40
C ASP A 155 -2.28 7.51 31.00
N GLY A 156 -1.73 6.29 30.85
CA GLY A 156 -2.47 5.06 30.61
C GLY A 156 -2.89 4.84 29.16
N ARG A 157 -2.51 5.71 28.24
CA ARG A 157 -2.76 5.53 26.81
C ARG A 157 -1.75 4.57 26.19
N TYR A 158 -2.04 4.12 24.98
CA TYR A 158 -1.11 3.37 24.15
C TYR A 158 -0.47 4.30 23.12
N TYR A 159 0.84 4.18 22.95
CA TYR A 159 1.61 4.95 21.99
C TYR A 159 2.39 4.01 21.07
N HIS A 160 2.21 4.15 19.77
CA HIS A 160 2.98 3.42 18.78
C HIS A 160 4.27 4.19 18.49
N CYS A 161 5.38 3.73 19.03
CA CYS A 161 6.72 4.14 18.62
C CYS A 161 7.09 3.47 17.30
N HIS A 162 7.84 4.14 16.42
CA HIS A 162 8.31 3.55 15.19
C HIS A 162 9.76 3.94 14.89
N GLY A 163 10.64 2.94 14.80
CA GLY A 163 12.06 3.13 14.48
C GLY A 163 12.34 3.56 13.05
N SER A 164 11.31 3.58 12.18
CA SER A 164 11.47 3.86 10.75
C SER A 164 12.54 2.95 10.12
N MET A 165 13.33 3.49 9.18
CA MET A 165 14.50 2.80 8.59
C MET A 165 15.83 3.25 9.24
N ASN A 166 15.73 3.95 10.38
CA ASN A 166 16.83 4.28 11.28
C ASN A 166 16.29 4.44 12.70
N PRO A 167 16.45 3.46 13.57
CA PRO A 167 15.94 3.51 14.93
C PRO A 167 16.66 4.48 15.88
N ASP A 168 17.86 4.98 15.53
CA ASP A 168 18.66 5.84 16.40
C ASP A 168 17.90 7.05 16.95
N PRO A 169 17.19 7.85 16.10
CA PRO A 169 16.47 9.01 16.63
C PRO A 169 15.31 8.62 17.55
N THR A 170 14.64 7.48 17.30
CA THR A 170 13.57 6.96 18.18
C THR A 170 14.14 6.52 19.53
N LEU A 171 15.22 5.76 19.52
CA LEU A 171 15.91 5.34 20.76
C LEU A 171 16.41 6.56 21.54
N THR A 172 16.99 7.55 20.86
CA THR A 172 17.42 8.81 21.47
C THR A 172 16.26 9.58 22.08
N ALA A 173 15.13 9.68 21.37
CA ALA A 173 13.92 10.34 21.88
C ALA A 173 13.38 9.66 23.15
N LEU A 174 13.57 8.36 23.27
CA LEU A 174 13.21 7.58 24.46
C LEU A 174 14.30 7.61 25.56
N GLY A 175 15.47 8.21 25.30
CA GLY A 175 16.60 8.16 26.23
C GLY A 175 17.24 6.77 26.38
N LEU A 176 17.09 5.93 25.36
CA LEU A 176 17.64 4.59 25.31
C LEU A 176 18.95 4.55 24.50
N PRO A 177 19.88 3.63 24.83
CA PRO A 177 21.11 3.45 24.04
C PRO A 177 20.79 2.98 22.63
N ALA A 178 21.65 3.34 21.66
CA ALA A 178 21.49 2.92 20.26
C ALA A 178 21.66 1.41 20.06
N GLN A 179 22.43 0.76 20.94
CA GLN A 179 22.71 -0.68 20.91
C GLN A 179 22.04 -1.38 22.09
N GLY A 180 21.63 -2.63 21.87
CA GLY A 180 21.14 -3.51 22.92
C GLY A 180 22.26 -4.00 23.87
N GLN A 181 21.89 -4.87 24.77
CA GLN A 181 22.79 -5.51 25.74
C GLN A 181 23.04 -6.97 25.33
N ASP A 182 24.18 -7.50 25.74
CA ASP A 182 24.47 -8.92 25.56
C ASP A 182 23.43 -9.77 26.32
N GLY A 183 22.86 -10.77 25.63
CA GLY A 183 21.81 -11.62 26.16
C GLY A 183 20.39 -11.03 26.11
N ASP A 184 20.18 -9.92 25.39
CA ASP A 184 18.83 -9.37 25.17
C ASP A 184 17.91 -10.42 24.51
N THR A 185 16.77 -10.64 25.14
CA THR A 185 15.65 -11.39 24.61
C THR A 185 14.54 -10.44 24.17
N TYR A 186 13.54 -10.94 23.42
CA TYR A 186 12.37 -10.15 23.07
C TYR A 186 11.74 -9.50 24.32
N ASP A 187 11.44 -10.31 25.33
CA ASP A 187 10.75 -9.87 26.54
C ASP A 187 11.58 -8.86 27.34
N SER A 188 12.89 -9.09 27.52
CA SER A 188 13.76 -8.16 28.25
C SER A 188 13.86 -6.79 27.61
N VAL A 189 13.83 -6.73 26.27
CA VAL A 189 13.84 -5.47 25.54
C VAL A 189 12.47 -4.79 25.62
N VAL A 190 11.37 -5.54 25.48
CA VAL A 190 10.00 -5.02 25.65
C VAL A 190 9.86 -4.40 27.05
N GLU A 191 10.26 -5.10 28.11
CA GLU A 191 10.20 -4.58 29.48
C GLU A 191 11.03 -3.31 29.66
N ARG A 192 12.23 -3.27 29.08
CA ARG A 192 13.12 -2.10 29.14
C ARG A 192 12.49 -0.88 28.49
N VAL A 193 11.94 -1.01 27.27
CA VAL A 193 11.31 0.09 26.56
C VAL A 193 10.00 0.50 27.24
N GLN A 194 9.18 -0.47 27.65
CA GLN A 194 7.93 -0.22 28.38
C GLN A 194 8.17 0.57 29.67
N LYS A 195 9.21 0.22 30.44
CA LYS A 195 9.56 0.95 31.68
C LYS A 195 9.87 2.43 31.41
N VAL A 196 10.53 2.74 30.30
CA VAL A 196 10.83 4.12 29.90
C VAL A 196 9.56 4.83 29.48
N VAL A 197 8.77 4.25 28.57
CA VAL A 197 7.56 4.87 28.03
C VAL A 197 6.50 5.08 29.12
N ALA A 198 6.38 4.18 30.08
CA ALA A 198 5.49 4.34 31.24
C ALA A 198 5.82 5.55 32.12
N GLY A 199 7.01 6.13 31.98
CA GLY A 199 7.40 7.38 32.66
C GLY A 199 7.03 8.66 31.88
N ILE A 200 6.57 8.57 30.63
CA ILE A 200 6.35 9.71 29.74
C ILE A 200 4.84 9.84 29.42
N ASP A 201 4.33 11.07 29.43
CA ASP A 201 2.97 11.38 29.01
C ASP A 201 2.81 11.20 27.51
N SER A 202 1.66 10.71 27.05
CA SER A 202 1.43 10.40 25.63
C SER A 202 1.59 11.61 24.70
N ARG A 203 1.14 12.79 25.13
CA ARG A 203 1.25 14.04 24.33
C ARG A 203 2.68 14.58 24.32
N GLU A 204 3.39 14.46 25.45
CA GLU A 204 4.82 14.78 25.53
C GLU A 204 5.62 13.90 24.56
N LEU A 205 5.35 12.59 24.57
CA LEU A 205 6.01 11.64 23.68
C LEU A 205 5.68 11.92 22.21
N ASP A 206 4.41 12.26 21.90
CA ASP A 206 3.98 12.61 20.53
C ASP A 206 4.71 13.85 20.00
N HIS A 207 4.83 14.89 20.82
CA HIS A 207 5.59 16.08 20.48
C HIS A 207 7.08 15.75 20.27
N ARG A 208 7.68 15.04 21.21
CA ARG A 208 9.10 14.65 21.17
C ARG A 208 9.40 13.85 19.89
N MET A 209 8.63 12.81 19.60
CA MET A 209 8.84 11.97 18.43
C MET A 209 8.67 12.74 17.11
N ASN A 210 7.55 13.43 16.94
CA ASN A 210 7.19 14.02 15.66
C ASN A 210 7.82 15.39 15.41
N GLU A 211 7.92 16.24 16.45
CA GLU A 211 8.33 17.64 16.25
C GLU A 211 9.81 17.90 16.59
N GLU A 212 10.38 17.18 17.57
CA GLU A 212 11.80 17.35 17.93
C GLU A 212 12.69 16.41 17.12
N TYR A 213 12.41 15.10 17.17
CA TYR A 213 13.26 14.08 16.54
C TYR A 213 12.84 13.72 15.11
N LYS A 214 11.73 14.26 14.61
CA LYS A 214 11.20 14.02 13.24
C LYS A 214 11.05 12.53 12.90
N GLN A 215 10.68 11.73 13.90
CA GLN A 215 10.42 10.30 13.76
C GLN A 215 8.93 10.00 13.75
N ALA A 216 8.60 8.84 13.20
CA ALA A 216 7.24 8.36 13.21
C ALA A 216 6.84 7.88 14.60
N GLY A 217 5.67 8.25 15.04
CA GLY A 217 5.05 7.80 16.28
C GLY A 217 3.68 8.46 16.42
N THR A 218 2.77 7.80 17.13
CA THR A 218 1.45 8.33 17.37
C THR A 218 0.77 7.71 18.59
N ILE A 219 -0.08 8.47 19.23
CA ILE A 219 -1.04 7.94 20.19
C ILE A 219 -1.97 6.98 19.45
N ALA A 220 -2.27 5.83 20.02
CA ALA A 220 -3.35 4.97 19.54
C ALA A 220 -4.68 5.65 19.85
N TRP A 221 -5.24 6.33 18.86
CA TRP A 221 -6.49 7.07 18.96
C TRP A 221 -7.68 6.12 18.82
N THR A 222 -8.79 6.46 19.45
CA THR A 222 -10.09 5.94 19.01
C THR A 222 -10.52 6.67 17.74
N THR A 223 -11.48 6.11 17.02
CA THR A 223 -11.99 6.75 15.80
C THR A 223 -12.61 8.12 16.10
N GLU A 224 -13.38 8.24 17.19
CA GLU A 224 -14.03 9.49 17.61
C GLU A 224 -12.99 10.54 18.00
N GLU A 225 -11.98 10.14 18.75
CA GLU A 225 -10.91 11.03 19.17
C GLU A 225 -10.16 11.58 17.95
N PHE A 226 -9.79 10.72 16.99
CA PHE A 226 -9.13 11.16 15.77
C PHE A 226 -10.00 12.09 14.93
N ALA A 227 -11.28 11.74 14.72
CA ALA A 227 -12.24 12.57 13.99
C ALA A 227 -12.43 13.96 14.65
N ALA A 228 -12.29 14.03 15.97
CA ALA A 228 -12.37 15.30 16.71
C ALA A 228 -11.10 16.15 16.58
N THR A 229 -9.95 15.58 16.17
CA THR A 229 -8.71 16.34 15.97
C THR A 229 -8.85 17.34 14.83
N GLU A 230 -8.01 18.38 14.81
CA GLU A 230 -7.92 19.31 13.68
C GLU A 230 -7.49 18.57 12.40
N HIS A 231 -6.60 17.59 12.52
CA HIS A 231 -6.10 16.83 11.39
C HIS A 231 -7.17 15.88 10.80
N GLY A 232 -7.94 15.20 11.64
CA GLY A 232 -9.07 14.36 11.22
C GLY A 232 -10.11 15.18 10.45
N LYS A 233 -10.53 16.32 11.02
CA LYS A 233 -11.47 17.24 10.38
C LYS A 233 -10.96 17.77 9.04
N ALA A 234 -9.66 18.07 8.93
CA ALA A 234 -9.06 18.58 7.71
C ALA A 234 -9.04 17.57 6.56
N ASN A 235 -9.06 16.27 6.85
CA ASN A 235 -9.05 15.20 5.84
C ASN A 235 -10.43 14.52 5.64
N ALA A 236 -11.44 14.91 6.40
CA ALA A 236 -12.77 14.30 6.40
C ALA A 236 -13.48 14.30 5.03
N HIS A 237 -13.17 15.26 4.19
CA HIS A 237 -13.76 15.44 2.87
C HIS A 237 -13.04 14.63 1.77
N VAL A 238 -11.95 13.94 2.09
CA VAL A 238 -11.19 13.15 1.12
C VAL A 238 -11.66 11.70 1.17
N GLY A 239 -11.98 11.14 0.01
CA GLY A 239 -12.28 9.72 -0.12
C GLY A 239 -10.99 8.88 -0.23
N LEU A 240 -10.97 7.93 -1.17
CA LEU A 240 -9.82 7.04 -1.37
C LEU A 240 -8.55 7.76 -1.86
N TYR A 241 -8.71 8.85 -2.61
CA TYR A 241 -7.64 9.71 -3.13
C TYR A 241 -8.18 11.07 -3.51
N SER A 242 -7.31 12.06 -3.70
CA SER A 242 -7.69 13.28 -4.40
C SER A 242 -7.04 13.36 -5.77
N LEU A 243 -7.75 13.96 -6.72
CA LEU A 243 -7.32 14.16 -8.10
C LEU A 243 -7.63 15.58 -8.52
N SER A 244 -6.62 16.33 -8.95
CA SER A 244 -6.76 17.70 -9.42
C SER A 244 -6.07 17.91 -10.76
N ARG A 245 -6.73 18.62 -11.67
CA ARG A 245 -6.07 19.22 -12.83
C ARG A 245 -5.29 20.43 -12.36
N ILE A 246 -4.08 20.60 -12.88
CA ILE A 246 -3.18 21.66 -12.43
C ILE A 246 -3.44 22.94 -13.22
N ASP A 247 -3.64 24.05 -12.51
CA ASP A 247 -3.87 25.35 -13.12
C ASP A 247 -2.66 25.80 -13.96
N GLY A 248 -2.94 26.47 -15.07
CA GLY A 248 -1.92 26.95 -15.98
C GLY A 248 -1.19 25.88 -16.81
N GLN A 249 -1.59 24.62 -16.70
CA GLN A 249 -1.12 23.52 -17.57
C GLN A 249 -2.08 23.34 -18.73
N THR A 250 -1.65 23.76 -19.93
CA THR A 250 -2.49 23.87 -21.14
C THR A 250 -2.13 22.88 -22.24
N GLN A 251 -1.38 21.84 -21.91
CA GLN A 251 -1.02 20.80 -22.89
C GLN A 251 -2.28 20.19 -23.51
N PRO A 252 -2.24 19.84 -24.81
CA PRO A 252 -3.40 19.26 -25.51
C PRO A 252 -3.80 17.90 -24.91
N ALA A 253 -5.05 17.51 -25.16
CA ALA A 253 -5.57 16.18 -24.87
C ALA A 253 -4.76 15.11 -25.61
N ALA A 254 -4.19 14.18 -24.87
CA ALA A 254 -3.33 13.14 -25.46
C ALA A 254 -3.17 11.92 -24.53
N TRP A 255 -3.14 10.73 -25.15
CA TRP A 255 -2.56 9.53 -24.56
C TRP A 255 -1.04 9.66 -24.51
N TRP A 256 -0.36 8.63 -23.99
CA TRP A 256 1.10 8.53 -24.10
C TRP A 256 1.52 8.16 -25.52
N PRO A 257 2.72 8.52 -25.98
CA PRO A 257 3.19 8.19 -27.32
C PRO A 257 3.45 6.69 -27.44
N GLU A 258 3.10 6.15 -28.60
CA GLU A 258 3.43 4.76 -28.91
C GLU A 258 4.96 4.57 -29.06
N SER A 259 5.49 3.51 -28.49
CA SER A 259 6.87 3.10 -28.66
C SER A 259 6.97 2.08 -29.79
N ALA A 260 7.88 2.32 -30.76
CA ALA A 260 8.10 1.37 -31.84
C ALA A 260 8.53 -0.02 -31.34
N SER A 261 9.16 -0.10 -30.18
CA SER A 261 9.60 -1.35 -29.57
C SER A 261 8.53 -2.04 -28.73
N MET A 262 7.51 -1.31 -28.28
CA MET A 262 6.45 -1.83 -27.41
C MET A 262 5.14 -1.05 -27.69
N LEU A 263 4.42 -1.49 -28.71
CA LEU A 263 3.11 -0.90 -29.03
C LEU A 263 2.09 -1.27 -27.94
N SER A 264 1.29 -0.29 -27.56
CA SER A 264 0.18 -0.54 -26.67
C SER A 264 -0.97 -1.24 -27.39
N SER A 265 -1.73 -2.04 -26.69
CA SER A 265 -2.87 -2.78 -27.24
C SER A 265 -3.93 -3.01 -26.19
N ALA A 266 -5.11 -3.44 -26.61
CA ALA A 266 -6.17 -3.81 -25.69
C ALA A 266 -5.77 -4.98 -24.76
N SER A 267 -4.85 -5.87 -25.17
CA SER A 267 -4.33 -6.97 -24.36
C SER A 267 -3.18 -6.54 -23.44
N ARG A 268 -2.40 -5.52 -23.80
CA ARG A 268 -1.32 -4.91 -22.99
C ARG A 268 -1.58 -3.41 -22.81
N PRO A 269 -2.55 -3.02 -21.96
CA PRO A 269 -3.16 -1.70 -22.02
C PRO A 269 -2.22 -0.53 -21.74
N LEU A 270 -1.22 -0.69 -20.87
CA LEU A 270 -0.27 0.37 -20.51
C LEU A 270 1.11 0.19 -21.16
N ALA A 271 1.25 -0.70 -22.16
CA ALA A 271 2.52 -0.85 -22.87
C ALA A 271 3.01 0.49 -23.43
N GLY A 272 4.30 0.78 -23.28
CA GLY A 272 4.91 2.03 -23.70
C GLY A 272 4.69 3.24 -22.76
N LEU A 273 3.77 3.17 -21.80
CA LEU A 273 3.63 4.20 -20.75
C LEU A 273 4.90 4.24 -19.89
N LYS A 274 5.57 5.37 -19.82
CA LYS A 274 6.79 5.55 -19.02
C LYS A 274 6.48 6.12 -17.64
N VAL A 275 6.95 5.44 -16.58
CA VAL A 275 6.73 5.81 -15.19
C VAL A 275 8.07 5.96 -14.48
N VAL A 276 8.33 7.12 -13.88
CA VAL A 276 9.45 7.32 -12.95
C VAL A 276 8.98 7.03 -11.52
N ASP A 277 9.69 6.13 -10.86
CA ASP A 277 9.38 5.64 -9.51
C ASP A 277 10.44 6.19 -8.52
N LEU A 278 10.02 7.14 -7.68
CA LEU A 278 10.82 7.78 -6.62
C LEU A 278 10.31 7.32 -5.25
N THR A 279 10.32 6.01 -5.03
CA THR A 279 9.65 5.43 -3.86
C THR A 279 10.51 4.39 -3.15
N ARG A 280 10.08 3.99 -1.95
CA ARG A 280 10.66 2.88 -1.19
C ARG A 280 9.62 2.21 -0.28
N VAL A 281 9.93 1.01 0.18
CA VAL A 281 9.16 0.15 1.08
C VAL A 281 7.92 -0.40 0.38
N ILE A 282 6.65 -0.02 0.72
CA ILE A 282 5.50 -0.77 0.22
C ILE A 282 4.48 0.08 -0.54
N ALA A 283 3.84 1.08 0.09
CA ALA A 283 2.63 1.73 -0.44
C ALA A 283 2.84 2.35 -1.83
N ALA A 284 3.73 3.31 -1.95
CA ALA A 284 4.01 3.95 -3.23
C ALA A 284 4.70 3.01 -4.26
N PRO A 285 5.63 2.10 -3.88
CA PRO A 285 6.13 1.06 -4.79
C PRO A 285 5.04 0.12 -5.33
N SER A 286 3.97 -0.13 -4.56
CA SER A 286 2.84 -0.94 -5.01
C SER A 286 2.02 -0.25 -6.11
N ILE A 287 1.93 1.09 -6.11
CA ILE A 287 1.32 1.86 -7.21
C ILE A 287 2.05 1.55 -8.52
N THR A 288 3.37 1.70 -8.53
CA THR A 288 4.18 1.51 -9.73
C THR A 288 4.29 0.04 -10.15
N ARG A 289 4.22 -0.92 -9.19
CA ARG A 289 4.08 -2.35 -9.47
C ARG A 289 2.76 -2.64 -10.19
N GLY A 290 1.64 -2.08 -9.73
CA GLY A 290 0.33 -2.24 -10.38
C GLY A 290 0.32 -1.69 -11.81
N LEU A 291 0.92 -0.52 -12.05
CA LEU A 291 1.09 0.02 -13.41
C LEU A 291 1.96 -0.89 -14.29
N ALA A 292 3.06 -1.43 -13.74
CA ALA A 292 3.92 -2.38 -14.43
C ALA A 292 3.20 -3.69 -14.77
N GLU A 293 2.34 -4.19 -13.86
CA GLU A 293 1.48 -5.37 -14.07
C GLU A 293 0.58 -5.21 -15.30
N MET A 294 0.09 -3.99 -15.57
CA MET A 294 -0.73 -3.65 -16.74
C MET A 294 0.09 -3.33 -18.00
N GLY A 295 1.41 -3.40 -17.94
CA GLY A 295 2.32 -3.25 -19.07
C GLY A 295 3.17 -1.98 -19.09
N ALA A 296 3.05 -1.08 -18.13
CA ALA A 296 3.86 0.14 -18.09
C ALA A 296 5.37 -0.16 -17.94
N SER A 297 6.19 0.72 -18.50
CA SER A 297 7.65 0.72 -18.38
C SER A 297 8.06 1.58 -17.19
N VAL A 298 8.61 0.97 -16.14
CA VAL A 298 8.91 1.67 -14.88
C VAL A 298 10.41 1.77 -14.66
N MET A 299 10.91 2.99 -14.42
CA MET A 299 12.28 3.25 -13.99
C MET A 299 12.27 3.70 -12.52
N ARG A 300 12.71 2.81 -11.63
CA ARG A 300 12.85 3.10 -10.21
C ARG A 300 14.21 3.74 -9.94
N ILE A 301 14.20 4.88 -9.25
CA ILE A 301 15.41 5.63 -8.90
C ILE A 301 15.64 5.54 -7.40
N THR A 302 16.79 5.04 -7.05
CA THR A 302 17.24 4.82 -5.67
C THR A 302 18.63 5.43 -5.43
N THR A 303 19.16 5.31 -4.23
CA THR A 303 20.53 5.71 -3.90
C THR A 303 21.09 4.82 -2.80
N PRO A 304 22.36 4.44 -2.84
CA PRO A 304 23.00 3.64 -1.79
C PRO A 304 23.18 4.42 -0.46
N LYS A 305 22.89 5.73 -0.46
CA LYS A 305 22.97 6.61 0.72
C LYS A 305 21.70 6.62 1.57
N VAL A 306 20.66 5.92 1.16
CA VAL A 306 19.37 5.86 1.85
C VAL A 306 18.97 4.41 2.03
N THR A 307 18.72 4.00 3.27
CA THR A 307 18.26 2.65 3.60
C THR A 307 16.97 2.30 2.88
N ASP A 308 16.92 1.10 2.31
CA ASP A 308 15.71 0.50 1.73
C ASP A 308 15.52 -0.92 2.28
N MET A 309 14.36 -1.52 2.08
CA MET A 309 14.04 -2.86 2.56
C MET A 309 14.19 -3.88 1.44
N SER A 310 15.41 -4.41 1.27
CA SER A 310 15.74 -5.37 0.20
C SER A 310 14.89 -6.65 0.23
N GLY A 311 14.40 -7.05 1.42
CA GLY A 311 13.48 -8.17 1.59
C GLY A 311 12.13 -8.02 0.86
N LEU A 312 11.80 -6.83 0.36
CA LEU A 312 10.58 -6.58 -0.42
C LEU A 312 10.84 -6.53 -1.94
N HIS A 313 12.09 -6.46 -2.38
CA HIS A 313 12.41 -6.26 -3.79
C HIS A 313 11.97 -7.44 -4.68
N GLN A 314 11.99 -8.68 -4.16
CA GLN A 314 11.53 -9.87 -4.89
C GLN A 314 10.04 -9.82 -5.25
N ASP A 315 9.25 -8.97 -4.57
CA ASP A 315 7.84 -8.72 -4.86
C ASP A 315 7.61 -7.38 -5.57
N LEU A 316 8.14 -6.27 -5.00
CA LEU A 316 7.79 -4.91 -5.43
C LEU A 316 8.57 -4.40 -6.64
N ASN A 317 9.67 -5.05 -7.04
CA ASN A 317 10.48 -4.62 -8.19
C ASN A 317 10.17 -5.37 -9.49
N TRP A 318 9.12 -6.19 -9.56
CA TRP A 318 8.68 -6.76 -10.82
C TRP A 318 8.25 -5.68 -11.81
N GLY A 319 8.67 -5.83 -13.05
CA GLY A 319 8.35 -4.90 -14.12
C GLY A 319 9.12 -3.58 -14.08
N LYS A 320 10.16 -3.47 -13.23
CA LYS A 320 10.92 -2.22 -13.04
C LYS A 320 12.40 -2.39 -13.34
N TRP A 321 12.98 -1.47 -14.09
CA TRP A 321 14.40 -1.20 -14.03
C TRP A 321 14.72 -0.42 -12.76
N ASN A 322 15.93 -0.56 -12.23
CA ASN A 322 16.32 0.08 -10.98
C ASN A 322 17.72 0.68 -11.08
N ALA A 323 17.81 2.00 -11.00
CA ALA A 323 19.05 2.76 -11.14
C ALA A 323 19.38 3.58 -9.88
N HIS A 324 20.65 3.79 -9.63
CA HIS A 324 21.12 4.71 -8.60
C HIS A 324 21.35 6.11 -9.18
N LEU A 325 20.84 7.14 -8.48
CA LEU A 325 21.20 8.54 -8.71
C LEU A 325 21.53 9.24 -7.39
N ASP A 326 22.51 10.11 -7.42
CA ASP A 326 22.79 11.04 -6.32
C ASP A 326 22.13 12.40 -6.58
N LEU A 327 20.96 12.64 -6.01
CA LEU A 327 20.24 13.89 -6.18
C LEU A 327 20.88 15.08 -5.42
N LYS A 328 21.99 14.86 -4.70
CA LYS A 328 22.82 15.96 -4.15
C LYS A 328 23.78 16.53 -5.19
N SER A 329 24.09 15.77 -6.25
CA SER A 329 24.88 16.25 -7.40
C SER A 329 23.98 16.87 -8.47
N GLU A 330 24.49 17.87 -9.20
CA GLU A 330 23.77 18.45 -10.35
C GLU A 330 23.65 17.44 -11.49
N GLU A 331 24.70 16.64 -11.73
CA GLU A 331 24.68 15.57 -12.72
C GLU A 331 23.52 14.59 -12.47
N GLY A 332 23.37 14.09 -11.24
CA GLY A 332 22.29 13.17 -10.89
C GLY A 332 20.90 13.82 -11.04
N ARG A 333 20.78 15.11 -10.70
CA ARG A 333 19.52 15.86 -10.92
C ARG A 333 19.21 16.03 -12.40
N GLU A 334 20.21 16.35 -13.26
CA GLU A 334 19.95 16.51 -14.70
C GLU A 334 19.58 15.18 -15.37
N VAL A 335 20.19 14.07 -14.97
CA VAL A 335 19.77 12.74 -15.43
C VAL A 335 18.32 12.46 -15.06
N LEU A 336 17.91 12.77 -13.82
CA LEU A 336 16.51 12.60 -13.40
C LEU A 336 15.56 13.51 -14.18
N ARG A 337 15.94 14.79 -14.44
CA ARG A 337 15.15 15.68 -15.32
C ARG A 337 14.96 15.07 -16.71
N GLY A 338 16.02 14.48 -17.26
CA GLY A 338 15.96 13.78 -18.55
C GLY A 338 14.93 12.64 -18.55
N LEU A 339 14.94 11.81 -17.52
CA LEU A 339 13.98 10.72 -17.36
C LEU A 339 12.53 11.25 -17.25
N ILE A 340 12.31 12.30 -16.46
CA ILE A 340 10.98 12.92 -16.25
C ILE A 340 10.45 13.58 -17.53
N ARG A 341 11.31 14.23 -18.34
CA ARG A 341 10.89 14.82 -19.63
C ARG A 341 10.29 13.80 -20.59
N GLU A 342 10.67 12.54 -20.49
CA GLU A 342 10.11 11.47 -21.30
C GLU A 342 8.93 10.75 -20.61
N ALA A 343 8.81 10.82 -19.28
CA ALA A 343 7.81 10.09 -18.51
C ALA A 343 6.40 10.66 -18.68
N ASP A 344 5.41 9.83 -18.47
CA ASP A 344 3.99 10.18 -18.42
C ASP A 344 3.47 10.27 -16.99
N VAL A 345 4.12 9.52 -16.08
CA VAL A 345 3.77 9.46 -14.66
C VAL A 345 5.05 9.57 -13.83
N VAL A 346 4.99 10.33 -12.75
CA VAL A 346 6.00 10.33 -11.67
C VAL A 346 5.29 9.97 -10.37
N VAL A 347 5.82 8.99 -9.65
CA VAL A 347 5.30 8.59 -8.34
C VAL A 347 6.38 8.86 -7.29
N GLU A 348 6.06 9.62 -6.26
CA GLU A 348 6.92 9.82 -5.10
C GLU A 348 6.27 9.31 -3.80
N GLY A 349 7.08 8.73 -2.91
CA GLY A 349 6.67 8.21 -1.60
C GLY A 349 7.77 8.41 -0.55
N TYR A 350 8.60 9.43 -0.69
CA TYR A 350 9.54 9.85 0.35
C TYR A 350 8.82 10.74 1.38
N ARG A 351 9.47 10.97 2.53
CA ARG A 351 8.93 11.89 3.55
C ARG A 351 8.57 13.23 2.91
N PRO A 352 7.42 13.83 3.29
CA PRO A 352 6.99 15.13 2.73
C PRO A 352 8.10 16.18 2.77
N GLY A 353 8.28 16.91 1.68
CA GLY A 353 9.33 17.89 1.49
C GLY A 353 10.69 17.33 1.04
N ALA A 354 10.86 16.00 0.95
CA ALA A 354 12.15 15.42 0.54
C ALA A 354 12.45 15.68 -0.94
N MET A 355 11.49 15.50 -1.80
CA MET A 355 11.66 15.75 -3.25
C MET A 355 11.73 17.23 -3.56
N GLU A 356 10.98 18.06 -2.87
CA GLU A 356 11.06 19.53 -2.97
C GLU A 356 12.48 20.04 -2.66
N ARG A 357 13.10 19.57 -1.58
CA ARG A 357 14.49 19.94 -1.21
C ARG A 357 15.55 19.49 -2.23
N ASN A 358 15.22 18.54 -3.07
CA ASN A 358 16.09 18.07 -4.16
C ASN A 358 15.73 18.71 -5.52
N GLY A 359 14.73 19.62 -5.57
CA GLY A 359 14.31 20.29 -6.79
C GLY A 359 13.31 19.51 -7.66
N PHE A 360 12.64 18.52 -7.08
CA PHE A 360 11.66 17.64 -7.75
C PHE A 360 10.30 17.62 -7.03
N GLY A 361 9.93 18.71 -6.39
CA GLY A 361 8.57 18.88 -5.91
C GLY A 361 7.57 19.01 -7.05
N ARG A 362 6.28 18.93 -6.73
CA ARG A 362 5.18 18.88 -7.70
C ARG A 362 5.22 20.02 -8.71
N GLU A 363 5.43 21.26 -8.26
CA GLU A 363 5.50 22.45 -9.12
C GLU A 363 6.68 22.40 -10.08
N ALA A 364 7.85 21.95 -9.59
CA ALA A 364 9.06 21.82 -10.42
C ALA A 364 8.90 20.76 -11.51
N ILE A 365 8.21 19.65 -11.21
CA ILE A 365 7.92 18.60 -12.21
C ILE A 365 6.96 19.14 -13.28
N PHE A 366 5.91 19.86 -12.91
CA PHE A 366 4.98 20.43 -13.88
C PHE A 366 5.65 21.52 -14.74
N GLU A 367 6.51 22.33 -14.15
CA GLU A 367 7.29 23.33 -14.90
C GLU A 367 8.23 22.68 -15.91
N LEU A 368 8.88 21.58 -15.54
CA LEU A 368 9.83 20.85 -16.40
C LEU A 368 9.18 20.35 -17.71
N VAL A 369 7.87 20.13 -17.72
CA VAL A 369 7.12 19.60 -18.86
C VAL A 369 6.11 20.60 -19.46
N ARG A 370 6.13 21.87 -19.01
CA ARG A 370 5.17 22.91 -19.42
C ARG A 370 5.04 23.04 -20.94
N GLU A 371 6.19 23.08 -21.61
CA GLU A 371 6.26 23.28 -23.07
C GLU A 371 6.15 21.95 -23.87
N ARG A 372 5.93 20.83 -23.17
CA ARG A 372 5.80 19.53 -23.83
C ARG A 372 4.41 19.38 -24.47
N GLY A 373 4.32 18.67 -25.60
CA GLY A 373 3.06 18.40 -26.31
C GLY A 373 2.06 17.52 -25.57
N ARG A 374 2.32 17.15 -24.32
CA ARG A 374 1.40 16.41 -23.43
C ARG A 374 1.69 16.69 -21.96
N GLY A 375 0.67 16.64 -21.13
CA GLY A 375 0.80 16.77 -19.69
C GLY A 375 1.47 15.58 -19.01
N ILE A 376 1.71 15.69 -17.70
CA ILE A 376 2.25 14.65 -16.84
C ILE A 376 1.31 14.41 -15.66
N ILE A 377 1.34 13.20 -15.11
CA ILE A 377 0.64 12.84 -13.89
C ILE A 377 1.68 12.73 -12.77
N HIS A 378 1.48 13.48 -11.69
CA HIS A 378 2.33 13.43 -10.51
C HIS A 378 1.55 12.87 -9.33
N VAL A 379 1.96 11.71 -8.84
CA VAL A 379 1.40 11.04 -7.66
C VAL A 379 2.34 11.27 -6.48
N ARG A 380 1.80 11.69 -5.35
CA ARG A 380 2.52 11.70 -4.08
C ARG A 380 1.76 10.88 -3.05
N GLU A 381 2.50 10.13 -2.25
CA GLU A 381 1.97 9.28 -1.20
C GLU A 381 2.59 9.65 0.15
N ASN A 382 1.78 9.67 1.21
CA ASN A 382 2.23 9.79 2.60
C ASN A 382 1.36 8.96 3.55
N CYS A 383 1.71 8.97 4.84
CA CYS A 383 0.92 8.26 5.85
C CYS A 383 -0.36 9.00 6.24
N TYR A 384 -0.26 10.28 6.62
CA TYR A 384 -1.31 11.00 7.32
C TYR A 384 -2.35 11.69 6.42
N GLY A 385 -2.09 11.83 5.14
CA GLY A 385 -2.88 12.67 4.24
C GLY A 385 -2.26 14.06 4.05
N TRP A 386 -2.83 14.80 3.10
CA TRP A 386 -2.20 16.02 2.58
C TRP A 386 -2.83 17.31 3.11
N ASN A 387 -3.80 17.21 4.02
CA ASN A 387 -4.46 18.33 4.67
C ASN A 387 -4.19 18.33 6.18
N GLY A 388 -4.35 19.48 6.82
CA GLY A 388 -4.23 19.61 8.26
C GLY A 388 -2.79 19.62 8.82
N PRO A 389 -2.66 19.69 10.15
CA PRO A 389 -1.38 19.98 10.80
C PRO A 389 -0.36 18.84 10.73
N TRP A 390 -0.78 17.57 10.58
CA TRP A 390 0.14 16.43 10.58
C TRP A 390 0.63 16.01 9.19
N LYS A 391 0.25 16.71 8.13
CA LYS A 391 0.63 16.38 6.74
C LYS A 391 2.13 16.26 6.49
N HIS A 392 2.95 16.89 7.33
CA HIS A 392 4.42 16.88 7.24
C HIS A 392 5.07 15.76 8.04
N ARG A 393 4.31 15.05 8.90
CA ARG A 393 4.83 14.00 9.78
C ARG A 393 5.26 12.76 8.99
N SER A 394 6.29 12.10 9.50
CA SER A 394 6.68 10.78 9.04
C SER A 394 5.71 9.74 9.57
N GLY A 395 5.35 8.76 8.75
CA GLY A 395 4.48 7.67 9.19
C GLY A 395 4.67 6.42 8.34
N TRP A 396 4.03 5.35 8.76
CA TRP A 396 4.08 4.00 8.21
C TRP A 396 2.70 3.38 8.35
N GLN A 397 2.48 2.19 7.81
CA GLN A 397 1.21 1.50 7.94
C GLN A 397 0.73 1.43 9.39
N GLN A 398 1.57 0.96 10.30
CA GLN A 398 1.20 0.78 11.71
C GLN A 398 0.80 2.11 12.38
N ILE A 399 1.37 3.21 11.92
CA ILE A 399 1.02 4.56 12.39
C ILE A 399 -0.37 4.96 11.86
N SER A 400 -0.64 4.70 10.57
CA SER A 400 -1.97 4.93 9.99
C SER A 400 -3.05 4.10 10.71
N ASP A 401 -2.79 2.83 10.97
CA ASP A 401 -3.74 1.93 11.66
C ASP A 401 -4.01 2.36 13.11
N ALA A 402 -3.07 3.05 13.75
CA ALA A 402 -3.26 3.63 15.08
C ALA A 402 -4.07 4.95 15.06
N VAL A 403 -4.08 5.68 13.94
CA VAL A 403 -4.64 7.04 13.83
C VAL A 403 -6.08 7.08 13.31
N SER A 404 -6.52 6.15 12.45
CA SER A 404 -7.68 6.37 11.57
C SER A 404 -9.07 6.30 12.21
N GLY A 405 -9.95 7.24 11.82
CA GLY A 405 -11.38 7.23 12.05
C GLY A 405 -12.11 8.50 11.61
N HIS A 406 -13.28 8.36 11.00
CA HIS A 406 -14.20 9.45 10.70
C HIS A 406 -15.66 8.98 10.70
N GLN A 407 -16.56 9.85 11.17
CA GLN A 407 -18.00 9.62 11.16
C GLN A 407 -18.60 10.29 9.93
N LEU A 408 -19.17 9.52 9.00
CA LEU A 408 -20.12 10.02 8.00
C LEU A 408 -21.51 9.98 8.60
N VAL A 409 -22.10 11.16 8.86
CA VAL A 409 -23.53 11.30 9.07
C VAL A 409 -24.19 11.15 7.70
N SER A 410 -24.75 9.98 7.42
CA SER A 410 -25.65 9.80 6.29
C SER A 410 -26.90 10.63 6.54
N ALA A 411 -26.97 11.83 5.97
CA ALA A 411 -28.19 12.64 5.93
C ALA A 411 -29.19 11.99 4.97
N ARG A 412 -29.88 10.94 5.45
CA ARG A 412 -31.10 10.44 4.84
C ARG A 412 -32.26 10.60 5.83
N SER A 413 -32.81 11.79 5.83
CA SER A 413 -34.07 12.32 6.40
C SER A 413 -33.86 13.30 7.56
N PRO A 414 -34.67 14.40 7.60
CA PRO A 414 -34.59 15.45 8.63
C PRO A 414 -35.13 15.04 10.02
N GLU A 415 -35.65 13.83 10.18
CA GLU A 415 -36.36 13.42 11.40
C GLU A 415 -35.71 12.26 12.17
N ALA A 416 -34.56 11.76 11.76
CA ALA A 416 -33.85 10.71 12.49
C ALA A 416 -32.57 11.26 13.13
N VAL A 417 -32.70 12.21 14.04
CA VAL A 417 -31.69 12.41 15.09
C VAL A 417 -31.93 11.32 16.15
N VAL A 418 -31.70 10.09 15.76
CA VAL A 418 -31.50 9.01 16.73
C VAL A 418 -30.02 8.91 16.96
N LEU A 419 -29.60 9.18 18.19
CA LEU A 419 -28.30 8.83 18.70
C LEU A 419 -27.94 7.38 18.31
N ILE A 420 -27.31 7.18 17.18
CA ILE A 420 -26.47 6.00 17.00
C ILE A 420 -25.13 6.41 17.59
N VAL A 421 -24.95 6.12 18.86
CA VAL A 421 -23.64 6.02 19.49
C VAL A 421 -22.96 4.83 18.83
N SER A 422 -22.46 5.03 17.65
CA SER A 422 -21.65 4.04 16.95
C SER A 422 -20.25 4.10 17.57
N GLN A 423 -19.96 3.10 18.36
CA GLN A 423 -18.66 2.87 19.00
C GLN A 423 -17.63 2.56 17.92
N CYS A 424 -16.82 3.50 17.54
CA CYS A 424 -15.76 3.31 16.55
C CYS A 424 -14.40 3.62 17.17
N CYS A 425 -13.53 2.64 17.34
CA CYS A 425 -12.13 2.78 17.75
C CYS A 425 -11.21 2.65 16.53
N GLY A 426 -10.01 3.24 16.55
CA GLY A 426 -9.01 3.07 15.48
C GLY A 426 -8.71 1.60 15.19
N VAL A 427 -8.17 1.31 14.02
CA VAL A 427 -8.00 -0.09 13.53
C VAL A 427 -7.27 -0.95 14.57
N SER A 428 -6.19 -0.45 15.16
CA SER A 428 -5.42 -1.19 16.17
C SER A 428 -6.16 -1.37 17.50
N MET A 429 -6.90 -0.35 17.98
CA MET A 429 -7.68 -0.45 19.21
C MET A 429 -8.81 -1.46 19.06
N LYS A 430 -9.55 -1.39 17.95
CA LYS A 430 -10.61 -2.34 17.63
C LYS A 430 -10.14 -3.77 17.52
N PHE A 431 -8.96 -3.98 16.92
CA PHE A 431 -8.39 -5.32 16.81
C PHE A 431 -8.06 -5.91 18.18
N GLY A 432 -7.46 -5.13 19.09
CA GLY A 432 -7.22 -5.57 20.47
C GLY A 432 -8.52 -5.87 21.23
N GLN A 433 -9.51 -4.97 21.13
CA GLN A 433 -10.82 -5.14 21.75
C GLN A 433 -11.58 -6.37 21.22
N ALA A 434 -11.50 -6.63 19.92
CA ALA A 434 -12.10 -7.81 19.29
C ALA A 434 -11.49 -9.14 19.81
N MET A 435 -10.25 -9.12 20.31
CA MET A 435 -9.61 -10.25 20.99
C MET A 435 -9.90 -10.31 22.49
N GLY A 436 -10.68 -9.37 23.03
CA GLY A 436 -11.04 -9.30 24.46
C GLY A 436 -10.06 -8.49 25.31
N ASN A 437 -9.16 -7.69 24.72
CA ASN A 437 -8.21 -6.85 25.42
C ASN A 437 -8.50 -5.36 25.20
N ASP A 438 -8.52 -4.57 26.25
CA ASP A 438 -8.67 -3.10 26.13
C ASP A 438 -7.29 -2.47 25.85
N GLU A 439 -6.72 -2.80 24.71
CA GLU A 439 -5.41 -2.33 24.27
C GLU A 439 -5.32 -2.24 22.75
N ALA A 440 -4.41 -1.39 22.25
CA ALA A 440 -4.13 -1.30 20.83
C ALA A 440 -3.22 -2.47 20.39
N VAL A 441 -3.60 -3.19 19.34
CA VAL A 441 -2.78 -4.26 18.74
C VAL A 441 -2.60 -3.99 17.26
N THR A 442 -1.36 -4.05 16.78
CA THR A 442 -1.06 -3.83 15.36
C THR A 442 -1.68 -4.94 14.50
N PRO A 443 -2.50 -4.63 13.48
CA PRO A 443 -2.92 -5.61 12.48
C PRO A 443 -1.72 -6.24 11.79
N VAL A 444 -1.83 -7.53 11.46
CA VAL A 444 -0.65 -8.36 11.15
C VAL A 444 -0.05 -8.10 9.77
N PHE A 445 -0.88 -7.83 8.74
CA PHE A 445 -0.41 -7.68 7.36
C PHE A 445 -0.30 -6.21 6.94
N PRO A 446 0.57 -5.85 5.98
CA PRO A 446 0.69 -4.50 5.45
C PRO A 446 -0.50 -4.12 4.54
N ASN A 447 -1.72 -4.26 5.09
CA ASN A 447 -2.96 -4.12 4.35
C ASN A 447 -3.18 -2.69 3.84
N SER A 448 -3.01 -1.67 4.68
CA SER A 448 -3.18 -0.27 4.24
C SER A 448 -2.14 0.15 3.21
N ASP A 449 -0.91 -0.37 3.28
CA ASP A 449 0.11 -0.13 2.28
C ASP A 449 -0.30 -0.64 0.89
N TYR A 450 -0.64 -1.93 0.79
CA TYR A 450 -1.00 -2.54 -0.49
C TYR A 450 -2.32 -2.01 -1.04
N CYS A 451 -3.31 -1.77 -0.19
CA CYS A 451 -4.59 -1.18 -0.59
C CYS A 451 -4.41 0.25 -1.09
N THR A 452 -3.57 1.08 -0.44
CA THR A 452 -3.19 2.41 -0.93
C THR A 452 -2.48 2.32 -2.28
N GLY A 453 -1.66 1.29 -2.48
CA GLY A 453 -1.04 1.00 -3.77
C GLY A 453 -2.06 0.77 -4.89
N VAL A 454 -3.07 -0.07 -4.65
CA VAL A 454 -4.16 -0.33 -5.62
C VAL A 454 -4.97 0.93 -5.88
N ILE A 455 -5.30 1.70 -4.84
CA ILE A 455 -6.01 2.98 -4.95
C ILE A 455 -5.22 3.96 -5.82
N GLY A 456 -3.92 4.12 -5.56
CA GLY A 456 -3.05 5.01 -6.32
C GLY A 456 -2.92 4.58 -7.79
N CYS A 457 -2.87 3.27 -8.06
CA CYS A 457 -2.88 2.73 -9.42
C CYS A 457 -4.19 3.08 -10.15
N ALA A 458 -5.35 2.84 -9.53
CA ALA A 458 -6.65 3.22 -10.08
C ALA A 458 -6.76 4.74 -10.31
N ALA A 459 -6.22 5.56 -9.41
CA ALA A 459 -6.17 7.02 -9.56
C ALA A 459 -5.32 7.46 -10.76
N VAL A 460 -4.20 6.77 -11.04
CA VAL A 460 -3.39 7.02 -12.25
C VAL A 460 -4.17 6.69 -13.51
N LEU A 461 -4.90 5.56 -13.55
CA LEU A 461 -5.77 5.22 -14.68
C LEU A 461 -6.84 6.30 -14.89
N HIS A 462 -7.45 6.80 -13.81
CA HIS A 462 -8.40 7.91 -13.87
C HIS A 462 -7.78 9.18 -14.45
N ALA A 463 -6.60 9.57 -13.98
CA ALA A 463 -5.89 10.74 -14.47
C ALA A 463 -5.46 10.60 -15.94
N LEU A 464 -5.07 9.39 -16.39
CA LEU A 464 -4.74 9.11 -17.80
C LEU A 464 -5.96 9.31 -18.72
N ILE A 465 -7.13 8.85 -18.29
CA ILE A 465 -8.39 9.06 -19.00
C ILE A 465 -8.68 10.56 -19.10
N ARG A 466 -8.65 11.28 -17.99
CA ARG A 466 -8.90 12.73 -17.99
C ARG A 466 -7.88 13.51 -18.82
N ARG A 467 -6.59 13.16 -18.73
CA ARG A 467 -5.56 13.78 -19.56
C ARG A 467 -5.81 13.59 -21.06
N ALA A 468 -6.28 12.40 -21.44
CA ALA A 468 -6.59 12.11 -22.83
C ALA A 468 -7.82 12.88 -23.37
N GLU A 469 -8.72 13.31 -22.50
CA GLU A 469 -9.94 14.04 -22.85
C GLU A 469 -9.81 15.55 -22.70
N GLU A 470 -9.26 15.99 -21.59
CA GLU A 470 -9.23 17.41 -21.19
C GLU A 470 -7.86 18.06 -21.40
N GLY A 471 -6.82 17.25 -21.63
CA GLY A 471 -5.44 17.76 -21.65
C GLY A 471 -4.96 18.25 -20.28
N GLY A 472 -3.79 18.90 -20.26
CA GLY A 472 -3.16 19.41 -19.05
C GLY A 472 -2.44 18.34 -18.23
N SER A 473 -1.92 18.73 -17.07
CA SER A 473 -1.24 17.87 -16.11
C SER A 473 -2.11 17.66 -14.88
N TYR A 474 -1.89 16.53 -14.19
CA TYR A 474 -2.72 16.12 -13.04
C TYR A 474 -1.88 15.79 -11.83
N GLY A 475 -2.36 16.24 -10.65
CA GLY A 475 -1.84 15.86 -9.34
C GLY A 475 -2.76 14.84 -8.67
N ILE A 476 -2.17 13.77 -8.15
CA ILE A 476 -2.84 12.77 -7.32
C ILE A 476 -2.24 12.83 -5.92
N ASP A 477 -3.10 12.83 -4.92
CA ASP A 477 -2.72 12.69 -3.52
C ASP A 477 -3.30 11.38 -2.97
N ALA A 478 -2.43 10.46 -2.61
CA ALA A 478 -2.74 9.21 -1.94
C ALA A 478 -2.20 9.25 -0.50
N ALA A 479 -2.83 8.50 0.39
CA ALA A 479 -2.35 8.36 1.76
C ALA A 479 -2.84 7.06 2.40
N LEU A 480 -2.02 6.48 3.27
CA LEU A 480 -2.42 5.32 4.07
C LEU A 480 -3.69 5.63 4.88
N ASN A 481 -3.73 6.82 5.45
CA ASN A 481 -4.85 7.26 6.29
C ASN A 481 -6.17 7.42 5.51
N TYR A 482 -6.13 7.71 4.21
CA TYR A 482 -7.35 7.75 3.37
C TYR A 482 -7.96 6.35 3.24
N TYR A 483 -7.12 5.34 3.00
CA TYR A 483 -7.59 3.96 3.00
C TYR A 483 -8.11 3.54 4.38
N SER A 484 -7.35 3.81 5.46
CA SER A 484 -7.73 3.39 6.81
C SER A 484 -9.03 4.06 7.27
N GLN A 485 -9.27 5.32 6.90
CA GLN A 485 -10.56 6.00 7.12
C GLN A 485 -11.70 5.32 6.34
N TRP A 486 -11.47 4.98 5.08
CA TRP A 486 -12.44 4.26 4.28
C TRP A 486 -12.72 2.86 4.84
N LEU A 487 -11.69 2.12 5.29
CA LEU A 487 -11.85 0.82 5.95
C LEU A 487 -12.76 0.93 7.19
N THR A 488 -12.52 1.91 8.05
CA THR A 488 -13.27 2.06 9.29
C THR A 488 -14.69 2.56 9.08
N ASN A 489 -14.92 3.45 8.13
CA ASN A 489 -16.20 4.14 7.95
C ASN A 489 -17.15 3.44 6.97
N SER A 490 -16.59 2.80 5.96
CA SER A 490 -17.35 2.26 4.82
C SER A 490 -17.37 0.72 4.80
N VAL A 491 -16.26 0.08 5.17
CA VAL A 491 -16.12 -1.39 5.12
C VAL A 491 -16.51 -2.01 6.46
N GLY A 492 -15.87 -1.60 7.55
CA GLY A 492 -16.17 -2.03 8.90
C GLY A 492 -15.60 -3.39 9.29
N GLU A 493 -16.04 -3.84 10.48
CA GLU A 493 -15.66 -5.11 11.10
C GLU A 493 -16.63 -6.24 10.69
N TYR A 494 -16.19 -7.49 10.86
CA TYR A 494 -17.09 -8.64 10.73
C TYR A 494 -18.21 -8.60 11.78
N PRO A 495 -19.42 -9.04 11.44
CA PRO A 495 -20.49 -9.24 12.43
C PRO A 495 -19.99 -10.19 13.55
N PRO A 496 -20.44 -9.99 14.82
CA PRO A 496 -19.96 -10.79 15.95
C PRO A 496 -20.02 -12.31 15.76
N PRO A 497 -21.08 -12.91 15.17
CA PRO A 497 -21.08 -14.36 14.92
C PRO A 497 -19.99 -14.82 13.95
N ILE A 498 -19.72 -14.03 12.91
CA ILE A 498 -18.70 -14.35 11.89
C ILE A 498 -17.30 -14.21 12.49
N TRP A 499 -17.08 -13.17 13.29
CA TRP A 499 -15.82 -12.98 14.00
C TRP A 499 -15.56 -14.10 15.01
N SER A 500 -16.57 -14.51 15.77
CA SER A 500 -16.47 -15.60 16.73
C SER A 500 -16.13 -16.93 16.05
N ASP A 501 -16.82 -17.27 14.95
CA ASP A 501 -16.52 -18.46 14.15
C ASP A 501 -15.10 -18.43 13.58
N LEU A 502 -14.70 -17.30 12.99
CA LEU A 502 -13.38 -17.11 12.43
C LEU A 502 -12.27 -17.33 13.47
N ARG A 503 -12.42 -16.75 14.67
CA ARG A 503 -11.47 -16.96 15.76
C ARG A 503 -11.39 -18.42 16.20
N GLN A 504 -12.55 -19.06 16.43
CA GLN A 504 -12.61 -20.45 16.88
C GLN A 504 -11.93 -21.41 15.88
N ARG A 505 -12.12 -21.20 14.56
CA ARG A 505 -11.45 -21.97 13.53
C ARG A 505 -9.92 -21.87 13.57
N HIS A 506 -9.37 -20.83 14.20
CA HIS A 506 -7.94 -20.61 14.38
C HIS A 506 -7.46 -20.79 15.82
N GLY A 507 -8.28 -21.42 16.71
CA GLY A 507 -7.89 -21.68 18.09
C GLY A 507 -7.87 -20.45 18.99
N ASP A 508 -8.70 -19.43 18.70
CA ASP A 508 -8.85 -18.21 19.47
C ASP A 508 -7.53 -17.44 19.73
N PRO A 509 -6.75 -17.11 18.68
CA PRO A 509 -5.46 -16.44 18.88
C PRO A 509 -5.64 -15.09 19.58
N VAL A 510 -4.69 -14.76 20.46
CA VAL A 510 -4.64 -13.47 21.17
C VAL A 510 -3.27 -12.84 20.98
N PHE A 511 -3.24 -11.70 20.32
CA PHE A 511 -2.05 -10.85 20.24
C PHE A 511 -2.18 -9.69 21.24
N ARG A 512 -1.03 -9.16 21.66
CA ARG A 512 -0.96 -8.10 22.66
C ARG A 512 -0.28 -6.86 22.08
N HIS A 513 -0.47 -5.71 22.73
CA HIS A 513 0.10 -4.44 22.28
C HIS A 513 1.61 -4.50 22.05
N TYR A 514 2.33 -5.28 22.84
CA TYR A 514 3.79 -5.44 22.76
C TYR A 514 4.25 -6.52 21.76
N HIS A 515 3.35 -7.16 21.04
CA HIS A 515 3.67 -8.07 19.94
C HIS A 515 3.79 -7.28 18.62
N ASN A 516 5.00 -6.94 18.21
CA ASN A 516 5.25 -6.28 16.94
C ASN A 516 5.12 -7.25 15.74
N MET A 517 5.22 -6.73 14.52
CA MET A 517 5.09 -7.57 13.32
C MET A 517 6.13 -8.69 13.22
N GLY A 518 7.31 -8.54 13.82
CA GLY A 518 8.31 -9.61 13.89
C GLY A 518 7.84 -10.83 14.70
N TYR A 519 6.96 -10.61 15.67
CA TYR A 519 6.29 -11.66 16.45
C TYR A 519 5.01 -12.16 15.76
N THR A 520 4.14 -11.24 15.32
CA THR A 520 2.79 -11.59 14.88
C THR A 520 2.75 -12.22 13.48
N LEU A 521 3.64 -11.83 12.56
CA LEU A 521 3.68 -12.38 11.20
C LEU A 521 3.95 -13.91 11.19
N PRO A 522 5.02 -14.41 11.81
CA PRO A 522 5.26 -15.85 11.84
C PRO A 522 4.11 -16.64 12.51
N ALA A 523 3.56 -16.11 13.60
CA ALA A 523 2.44 -16.72 14.29
C ALA A 523 1.18 -16.79 13.42
N MET A 524 0.85 -15.70 12.72
CA MET A 524 -0.30 -15.66 11.81
C MET A 524 -0.11 -16.63 10.64
N PHE A 525 1.07 -16.66 10.00
CA PHE A 525 1.32 -17.59 8.90
C PHE A 525 1.21 -19.06 9.34
N ALA A 526 1.64 -19.39 10.56
CA ALA A 526 1.46 -20.75 11.10
C ALA A 526 -0.03 -21.10 11.22
N LEU A 527 -0.86 -20.18 11.76
CA LEU A 527 -2.31 -20.36 11.84
C LEU A 527 -2.96 -20.54 10.47
N LEU A 528 -2.57 -19.74 9.47
CA LEU A 528 -3.11 -19.84 8.12
C LEU A 528 -2.69 -21.15 7.43
N GLU A 529 -1.45 -21.59 7.63
CA GLU A 529 -0.94 -22.85 7.05
C GLU A 529 -1.64 -24.06 7.65
N GLU A 530 -1.91 -24.04 8.97
CA GLU A 530 -2.59 -25.12 9.70
C GLU A 530 -4.08 -25.22 9.36
N ASN A 531 -4.80 -24.07 9.30
CA ASN A 531 -6.26 -24.10 9.32
C ASN A 531 -6.94 -23.80 7.98
N VAL A 532 -6.27 -23.09 7.05
CA VAL A 532 -6.90 -22.59 5.81
C VAL A 532 -5.99 -22.68 4.57
N SER A 533 -4.95 -23.51 4.60
CA SER A 533 -4.00 -23.65 3.49
C SER A 533 -4.68 -24.10 2.19
N GLU A 534 -5.64 -25.03 2.26
CA GLU A 534 -6.39 -25.51 1.10
C GLU A 534 -7.25 -24.44 0.44
N THR A 535 -7.65 -23.41 1.20
CA THR A 535 -8.44 -22.27 0.72
C THR A 535 -7.56 -21.19 0.12
N LEU A 536 -6.51 -20.76 0.86
CA LEU A 536 -5.70 -19.61 0.50
C LEU A 536 -4.52 -19.97 -0.41
N TYR A 537 -3.87 -21.13 -0.20
CA TYR A 537 -2.63 -21.43 -0.92
C TYR A 537 -2.85 -22.36 -2.11
N ARG A 538 -3.98 -22.19 -2.81
CA ARG A 538 -4.31 -22.98 -3.99
C ARG A 538 -3.30 -22.74 -5.11
N PRO A 539 -2.78 -23.79 -5.78
CA PRO A 539 -1.75 -23.65 -6.80
C PRO A 539 -2.10 -22.70 -7.95
N GLU A 540 -3.40 -22.60 -8.30
CA GLU A 540 -3.88 -21.70 -9.36
C GLU A 540 -3.76 -20.21 -9.03
N PHE A 541 -3.53 -19.83 -7.76
CA PHE A 541 -3.28 -18.46 -7.36
C PHE A 541 -1.82 -18.04 -7.52
N PHE A 542 -0.95 -18.98 -7.86
CA PHE A 542 0.47 -18.74 -8.01
C PHE A 542 0.94 -18.99 -9.44
N GLU A 543 2.02 -18.35 -9.83
CA GLU A 543 2.68 -18.58 -11.10
C GLU A 543 4.21 -18.55 -10.95
N ARG A 544 4.89 -19.18 -11.91
CA ARG A 544 6.35 -19.14 -12.01
C ARG A 544 6.78 -18.02 -12.95
N ARG A 545 7.78 -17.26 -12.53
CA ARG A 545 8.38 -16.19 -13.33
C ARG A 545 9.89 -16.22 -13.22
N VAL A 546 10.55 -16.01 -14.34
CA VAL A 546 12.02 -15.90 -14.41
C VAL A 546 12.42 -14.44 -14.37
N SER A 547 13.35 -14.09 -13.47
CA SER A 547 14.09 -12.85 -13.55
C SER A 547 15.48 -13.13 -14.13
N LYS A 548 15.76 -12.62 -15.33
CA LYS A 548 17.09 -12.73 -15.94
C LYS A 548 18.11 -11.85 -15.22
N ALA A 549 17.68 -10.72 -14.66
CA ALA A 549 18.54 -9.82 -13.90
C ALA A 549 19.11 -10.47 -12.63
N VAL A 550 18.34 -11.35 -12.01
CA VAL A 550 18.76 -12.13 -10.81
C VAL A 550 19.25 -13.52 -11.19
N GLY A 551 18.91 -14.02 -12.39
CA GLY A 551 19.24 -15.37 -12.83
C GLY A 551 18.49 -16.46 -12.04
N ARG A 552 17.25 -16.17 -11.61
CA ARG A 552 16.44 -17.06 -10.77
C ARG A 552 15.01 -17.14 -11.28
N GLU A 553 14.36 -18.26 -11.00
CA GLU A 553 12.92 -18.46 -11.14
C GLU A 553 12.25 -18.31 -9.77
N PHE A 554 11.11 -17.65 -9.75
CA PHE A 554 10.32 -17.40 -8.55
C PHE A 554 8.91 -17.94 -8.71
N VAL A 555 8.32 -18.41 -7.61
CA VAL A 555 6.88 -18.67 -7.50
C VAL A 555 6.28 -17.49 -6.75
N GLN A 556 5.26 -16.90 -7.32
CA GLN A 556 4.64 -15.67 -6.81
C GLN A 556 3.14 -15.68 -6.98
N VAL A 557 2.45 -14.84 -6.20
CA VAL A 557 1.02 -14.58 -6.38
C VAL A 557 0.77 -13.97 -7.76
N LYS A 558 -0.18 -14.56 -8.50
CA LYS A 558 -0.62 -14.06 -9.82
C LYS A 558 -1.30 -12.70 -9.70
N PRO A 559 -1.43 -11.95 -10.83
CA PRO A 559 -2.41 -10.87 -10.93
C PRO A 559 -3.81 -11.33 -10.51
N VAL A 560 -4.48 -10.52 -9.68
CA VAL A 560 -5.77 -10.90 -9.09
C VAL A 560 -6.92 -10.83 -10.10
N ALA A 561 -6.96 -9.78 -10.93
CA ALA A 561 -8.02 -9.59 -11.91
C ALA A 561 -7.84 -10.52 -13.12
N ARG A 562 -8.90 -11.25 -13.49
CA ARG A 562 -8.91 -12.11 -14.66
C ARG A 562 -9.93 -11.61 -15.68
N PHE A 563 -9.45 -11.06 -16.78
CA PHE A 563 -10.28 -10.58 -17.89
C PHE A 563 -10.66 -11.71 -18.84
N ALA A 564 -11.93 -11.77 -19.24
CA ALA A 564 -12.43 -12.84 -20.09
C ALA A 564 -11.95 -12.77 -21.56
N ASP A 565 -11.50 -11.59 -22.02
CA ASP A 565 -11.05 -11.35 -23.38
C ASP A 565 -9.51 -11.41 -23.56
N GLY A 566 -8.80 -11.98 -22.59
CA GLY A 566 -7.38 -12.26 -22.72
C GLY A 566 -6.47 -11.05 -22.50
N VAL A 567 -6.86 -10.11 -21.64
CA VAL A 567 -5.92 -9.08 -21.14
C VAL A 567 -4.76 -9.76 -20.45
N GLU A 568 -3.56 -9.46 -20.89
CA GLU A 568 -2.31 -10.02 -20.35
C GLU A 568 -1.80 -9.13 -19.21
N LEU A 569 -2.22 -9.43 -17.99
CA LEU A 569 -1.60 -8.86 -16.80
C LEU A 569 -0.31 -9.60 -16.47
N GLY A 570 0.75 -8.86 -16.16
CA GLY A 570 2.08 -9.41 -15.86
C GLY A 570 3.18 -8.42 -16.19
N TYR A 571 4.42 -8.80 -16.02
CA TYR A 571 5.55 -7.88 -16.04
C TYR A 571 6.45 -8.07 -17.27
N SER A 572 6.86 -6.97 -17.89
CA SER A 572 7.75 -6.99 -19.07
C SER A 572 9.19 -7.31 -18.72
N VAL A 573 9.64 -6.97 -17.50
CA VAL A 573 10.99 -7.25 -17.00
C VAL A 573 10.92 -7.89 -15.62
N GLY A 574 11.91 -8.72 -15.27
CA GLY A 574 12.00 -9.41 -13.99
C GLY A 574 12.37 -8.49 -12.83
N THR A 575 12.11 -8.97 -11.62
CA THR A 575 12.53 -8.28 -10.40
C THR A 575 14.06 -8.20 -10.27
N ARG A 576 14.55 -7.22 -9.52
CA ARG A 576 15.99 -6.97 -9.31
C ARG A 576 16.26 -6.13 -8.06
N GLY A 577 17.51 -6.15 -7.61
CA GLY A 577 17.98 -5.28 -6.53
C GLY A 577 18.11 -3.82 -6.95
N ASN A 578 18.47 -2.95 -6.00
CA ASN A 578 18.67 -1.53 -6.25
C ASN A 578 19.96 -1.26 -7.05
N GLY A 579 19.91 -0.31 -8.00
CA GLY A 579 21.07 0.21 -8.73
C GLY A 579 21.66 -0.75 -9.76
N VAL A 580 20.94 -1.74 -10.21
CA VAL A 580 21.40 -2.76 -11.18
C VAL A 580 21.45 -2.21 -12.59
N ASP A 581 20.58 -1.26 -12.92
CA ASP A 581 20.47 -0.70 -14.28
C ASP A 581 21.04 0.72 -14.34
N PRO A 582 21.49 1.20 -15.53
CA PRO A 582 21.80 2.60 -15.74
C PRO A 582 20.53 3.47 -15.74
N ALA A 583 20.66 4.71 -15.28
CA ALA A 583 19.54 5.67 -15.18
C ALA A 583 19.18 6.26 -16.56
N ARG A 584 18.69 5.44 -17.46
CA ARG A 584 18.22 5.84 -18.80
C ARG A 584 17.14 4.91 -19.29
N TRP A 585 16.21 5.43 -20.07
CA TRP A 585 15.25 4.58 -20.78
C TRP A 585 15.95 3.73 -21.83
N PRO A 586 15.73 2.41 -21.86
CA PRO A 586 16.26 1.58 -22.94
C PRO A 586 15.55 1.93 -24.25
N LYS A 587 16.28 1.81 -25.37
CA LYS A 587 15.69 2.03 -26.72
C LYS A 587 14.57 1.03 -27.01
N ASP A 588 14.77 -0.23 -26.65
CA ASP A 588 13.74 -1.26 -26.67
C ASP A 588 13.21 -1.47 -25.25
N LEU A 589 11.95 -1.08 -25.03
CA LEU A 589 11.28 -1.18 -23.73
C LEU A 589 10.99 -2.63 -23.29
N ARG A 590 11.35 -3.64 -24.12
CA ARG A 590 11.34 -5.06 -23.74
C ARG A 590 12.69 -5.54 -23.23
N THR A 591 13.70 -4.68 -23.21
CA THR A 591 15.04 -5.02 -22.76
C THR A 591 15.02 -5.40 -21.28
N GLU A 592 15.31 -6.66 -20.98
CA GLU A 592 15.35 -7.15 -19.60
C GLU A 592 16.54 -6.54 -18.83
N ILE A 593 17.72 -6.51 -19.42
CA ILE A 593 18.95 -5.98 -18.83
C ILE A 593 19.45 -4.83 -19.69
N VAL A 594 19.51 -3.64 -19.11
CA VAL A 594 20.00 -2.44 -19.78
C VAL A 594 21.53 -2.42 -19.68
N ALA A 595 22.19 -2.53 -20.82
CA ALA A 595 23.65 -2.49 -20.92
C ALA A 595 24.22 -1.05 -20.89
#